data_3d3bbb7e0dee1d9dee9e4e0d1f7ecec4
#
_entry.id   3d3bbb7e0dee1d9dee9e4e0d1f7ecec4
#
_cell.length_a   1.000
_cell.length_b   1.000
_cell.length_c   1.000
_cell.angle_alpha   90.00
_cell.angle_beta   90.00
_cell.angle_gamma   90.00
#
_symmetry.space_group_name_H-M   'P 1'
#
loop_
_entity.id
_entity.type
_entity.pdbx_description
1 polymer ?
#
loop_
_entity_poly.entity_id
_entity_poly.type
_entity_poly.pdbx_seq_one_letter_code
_entity_poly.pdbx_strand_id
1 'polypeptide(L)'
;MRVERPLRVVLAEDSVLLRDGLVGLLGRCGHEAVAAVGDAEALVAAVGEYDPDVVVTDVRMPPGFQDEGLHAAVRLRGERPTLPVLVLSQYVQRRYAAELLDSGDGTGVGYLLKDRVGQVEEFVEALGKVADGGTVVDPEVVRQLLRRRRDPLERLTPREREVLALIAEGRSNSAIARELVVSEAAVGKHVSGILTKLDLPPADATHRRVLAVLAYLRA
;
A
#
# COMPACT_ATOMS: atom_id res chain seq x y z
N MET A 1 8.71 12.15 31.87
CA MET A 1 7.65 12.57 30.93
C MET A 1 8.12 13.86 30.29
N ARG A 2 8.60 13.85 29.03
CA ARG A 2 8.80 15.09 28.29
C ARG A 2 7.42 15.73 28.12
N VAL A 3 7.26 16.99 28.48
CA VAL A 3 6.09 17.79 28.13
C VAL A 3 6.23 18.04 26.63
N GLU A 4 5.68 17.15 25.84
CA GLU A 4 5.63 17.32 24.39
C GLU A 4 4.72 18.53 24.11
N ARG A 5 5.18 19.43 23.26
CA ARG A 5 4.39 20.57 22.79
C ARG A 5 3.07 20.05 22.21
N PRO A 6 1.91 20.67 22.53
CA PRO A 6 0.66 20.37 21.83
C PRO A 6 0.86 20.43 20.31
N LEU A 7 0.53 19.37 19.59
CA LEU A 7 0.59 19.33 18.15
C LEU A 7 -0.74 19.79 17.56
N ARG A 8 -0.67 20.57 16.49
CA ARG A 8 -1.80 20.93 15.63
C ARG A 8 -1.90 19.88 14.53
N VAL A 9 -2.98 19.13 14.55
CA VAL A 9 -3.18 17.97 13.67
C VAL A 9 -4.31 18.24 12.69
N VAL A 10 -4.08 18.03 11.40
CA VAL A 10 -5.15 17.86 10.41
C VAL A 10 -5.39 16.37 10.25
N LEU A 11 -6.63 15.94 10.48
CA LEU A 11 -7.05 14.54 10.41
C LEU A 11 -7.98 14.31 9.20
N ALA A 12 -7.69 13.29 8.38
CA ALA A 12 -8.55 12.84 7.31
C ALA A 12 -8.93 11.37 7.48
N GLU A 13 -10.22 11.11 7.64
CA GLU A 13 -10.80 9.77 7.86
C GLU A 13 -12.25 9.79 7.38
N ASP A 14 -12.63 8.88 6.49
CA ASP A 14 -14.00 8.83 5.95
C ASP A 14 -15.03 8.28 6.94
N SER A 15 -14.63 7.35 7.80
CA SER A 15 -15.49 6.82 8.87
C SER A 15 -15.73 7.85 9.96
N VAL A 16 -16.95 8.38 10.03
CA VAL A 16 -17.35 9.39 11.04
C VAL A 16 -17.00 8.92 12.46
N LEU A 17 -17.32 7.67 12.79
CA LEU A 17 -17.07 7.12 14.12
C LEU A 17 -15.59 7.09 14.48
N LEU A 18 -14.74 6.66 13.53
CA LEU A 18 -13.31 6.59 13.76
C LEU A 18 -12.70 8.00 13.78
N ARG A 19 -13.15 8.90 12.92
CA ARG A 19 -12.73 10.30 12.90
C ARG A 19 -13.00 10.98 14.24
N ASP A 20 -14.23 10.88 14.75
CA ASP A 20 -14.61 11.47 16.04
C ASP A 20 -13.84 10.80 17.20
N GLY A 21 -13.61 9.50 17.11
CA GLY A 21 -12.80 8.75 18.07
C GLY A 21 -11.35 9.26 18.12
N LEU A 22 -10.73 9.49 16.94
CA LEU A 22 -9.37 10.02 16.82
C LEU A 22 -9.27 11.47 17.30
N VAL A 23 -10.23 12.33 16.99
CA VAL A 23 -10.31 13.70 17.51
C VAL A 23 -10.35 13.70 19.04
N GLY A 24 -11.23 12.88 19.61
CA GLY A 24 -11.32 12.74 21.07
C GLY A 24 -10.04 12.15 21.69
N LEU A 25 -9.37 11.22 21.01
CA LEU A 25 -8.10 10.65 21.44
C LEU A 25 -6.99 11.70 21.46
N LEU A 26 -6.81 12.44 20.37
CA LEU A 26 -5.83 13.52 20.28
C LEU A 26 -6.02 14.55 21.39
N GLY A 27 -7.27 15.00 21.64
CA GLY A 27 -7.58 15.93 22.71
C GLY A 27 -7.22 15.40 24.11
N ARG A 28 -7.51 14.13 24.40
CA ARG A 28 -7.11 13.49 25.68
C ARG A 28 -5.60 13.41 25.87
N CYS A 29 -4.87 13.30 24.76
CA CYS A 29 -3.39 13.25 24.78
C CYS A 29 -2.74 14.64 24.71
N GLY A 30 -3.51 15.72 24.75
CA GLY A 30 -3.01 17.10 24.79
C GLY A 30 -2.66 17.67 23.40
N HIS A 31 -3.14 17.05 22.32
CA HIS A 31 -2.99 17.53 20.93
C HIS A 31 -4.30 18.16 20.46
N GLU A 32 -4.23 18.99 19.43
CA GLU A 32 -5.39 19.68 18.86
C GLU A 32 -5.66 19.20 17.43
N ALA A 33 -6.83 18.64 17.18
CA ALA A 33 -7.31 18.41 15.83
C ALA A 33 -7.87 19.74 15.28
N VAL A 34 -7.02 20.50 14.56
CA VAL A 34 -7.40 21.82 13.99
C VAL A 34 -8.38 21.69 12.83
N ALA A 35 -8.38 20.54 12.15
CA ALA A 35 -9.42 20.16 11.19
C ALA A 35 -9.57 18.63 11.18
N ALA A 36 -10.81 18.17 10.96
CA ALA A 36 -11.14 16.76 10.79
C ALA A 36 -12.08 16.61 9.61
N VAL A 37 -11.58 15.99 8.53
CA VAL A 37 -12.25 15.91 7.23
C VAL A 37 -12.49 14.49 6.78
N GLY A 38 -13.37 14.27 5.79
CA GLY A 38 -13.79 12.95 5.36
C GLY A 38 -13.30 12.52 3.97
N ASP A 39 -12.52 13.37 3.28
CA ASP A 39 -12.04 13.10 1.92
C ASP A 39 -10.69 13.77 1.62
N ALA A 40 -10.09 13.39 0.51
CA ALA A 40 -8.75 13.83 0.11
C ALA A 40 -8.70 15.30 -0.34
N GLU A 41 -9.76 15.82 -0.96
CA GLU A 41 -9.81 17.22 -1.41
C GLU A 41 -9.91 18.17 -0.22
N ALA A 42 -10.78 17.83 0.73
CA ALA A 42 -10.92 18.55 1.99
C ALA A 42 -9.62 18.49 2.82
N LEU A 43 -8.88 17.36 2.78
CA LEU A 43 -7.56 17.25 3.42
C LEU A 43 -6.57 18.29 2.86
N VAL A 44 -6.44 18.36 1.53
CA VAL A 44 -5.52 19.31 0.88
C VAL A 44 -5.90 20.75 1.21
N ALA A 45 -7.19 21.09 1.19
CA ALA A 45 -7.69 22.40 1.56
C ALA A 45 -7.38 22.75 3.02
N ALA A 46 -7.66 21.81 3.95
CA ALA A 46 -7.41 22.03 5.38
C ALA A 46 -5.91 22.20 5.70
N VAL A 47 -5.01 21.46 5.06
CA VAL A 47 -3.56 21.65 5.22
C VAL A 47 -3.13 23.04 4.76
N GLY A 48 -3.71 23.55 3.66
CA GLY A 48 -3.46 24.90 3.18
C GLY A 48 -3.95 26.01 4.12
N GLU A 49 -5.10 25.78 4.77
CA GLU A 49 -5.75 26.77 5.66
C GLU A 49 -5.12 26.79 7.06
N TYR A 50 -4.87 25.59 7.63
CA TYR A 50 -4.51 25.49 9.06
C TYR A 50 -3.02 25.37 9.32
N ASP A 51 -2.18 25.10 8.31
CA ASP A 51 -0.73 24.91 8.44
C ASP A 51 -0.36 24.02 9.65
N PRO A 52 -0.70 22.71 9.63
CA PRO A 52 -0.56 21.83 10.78
C PRO A 52 0.89 21.43 11.04
N ASP A 53 1.17 21.01 12.29
CA ASP A 53 2.44 20.39 12.66
C ASP A 53 2.57 18.98 12.09
N VAL A 54 1.45 18.26 11.91
CA VAL A 54 1.39 16.91 11.36
C VAL A 54 0.01 16.63 10.74
N VAL A 55 0.04 15.84 9.68
CA VAL A 55 -1.16 15.29 9.04
C VAL A 55 -1.35 13.85 9.46
N VAL A 56 -2.58 13.45 9.80
CA VAL A 56 -2.98 12.04 9.95
C VAL A 56 -4.03 11.74 8.89
N THR A 57 -3.81 10.74 8.05
CA THR A 57 -4.75 10.43 6.97
C THR A 57 -4.96 8.93 6.81
N ASP A 58 -6.22 8.52 6.54
CA ASP A 58 -6.48 7.19 5.99
C ASP A 58 -5.95 7.08 4.56
N VAL A 59 -5.59 5.88 4.14
CA VAL A 59 -5.24 5.58 2.74
C VAL A 59 -6.46 5.68 1.84
N ARG A 60 -7.58 5.11 2.27
CA ARG A 60 -8.79 4.93 1.46
C ARG A 60 -9.88 5.90 1.83
N MET A 61 -10.15 6.83 0.95
CA MET A 61 -11.20 7.82 1.14
C MET A 61 -12.04 8.00 -0.13
N PRO A 62 -13.22 8.64 -0.03
CA PRO A 62 -14.00 8.99 -1.21
C PRO A 62 -13.17 9.78 -2.26
N PRO A 63 -13.52 9.72 -3.56
CA PRO A 63 -14.70 9.04 -4.10
C PRO A 63 -14.48 7.56 -4.47
N GLY A 64 -13.28 7.10 -4.66
CA GLY A 64 -12.96 5.77 -5.19
C GLY A 64 -12.71 4.71 -4.12
N PHE A 65 -12.43 5.11 -2.88
CA PHE A 65 -12.08 4.25 -1.75
C PHE A 65 -10.90 3.30 -2.04
N GLN A 66 -9.89 3.81 -2.73
CA GLN A 66 -8.69 3.05 -3.10
C GLN A 66 -7.44 3.58 -2.38
N ASP A 67 -6.90 4.70 -2.84
CA ASP A 67 -5.64 5.27 -2.36
C ASP A 67 -5.62 6.81 -2.35
N GLU A 68 -6.80 7.42 -2.31
CA GLU A 68 -6.96 8.87 -2.43
C GLU A 68 -6.23 9.63 -1.33
N GLY A 69 -6.30 9.14 -0.09
CA GLY A 69 -5.61 9.77 1.04
C GLY A 69 -4.10 9.66 0.95
N LEU A 70 -3.60 8.52 0.46
CA LEU A 70 -2.17 8.36 0.21
C LEU A 70 -1.69 9.32 -0.89
N HIS A 71 -2.42 9.39 -2.01
CA HIS A 71 -2.06 10.30 -3.10
C HIS A 71 -2.10 11.76 -2.66
N ALA A 72 -3.09 12.15 -1.82
CA ALA A 72 -3.12 13.47 -1.21
C ALA A 72 -1.89 13.73 -0.32
N ALA A 73 -1.50 12.75 0.50
CA ALA A 73 -0.30 12.83 1.34
C ALA A 73 0.99 13.00 0.51
N VAL A 74 1.16 12.18 -0.52
CA VAL A 74 2.34 12.25 -1.42
C VAL A 74 2.38 13.59 -2.17
N ARG A 75 1.23 14.06 -2.67
CA ARG A 75 1.11 15.37 -3.31
C ARG A 75 1.48 16.50 -2.37
N LEU A 76 0.91 16.53 -1.15
CA LEU A 76 1.19 17.54 -0.14
C LEU A 76 2.68 17.59 0.21
N ARG A 77 3.32 16.42 0.31
CA ARG A 77 4.77 16.34 0.54
C ARG A 77 5.60 16.73 -0.68
N GLY A 78 5.09 16.57 -1.91
CA GLY A 78 5.71 17.13 -3.12
C GLY A 78 5.72 18.65 -3.12
N GLU A 79 4.66 19.30 -2.59
CA GLU A 79 4.54 20.76 -2.45
C GLU A 79 5.26 21.28 -1.19
N ARG A 80 5.27 20.48 -0.11
CA ARG A 80 5.89 20.79 1.21
C ARG A 80 6.70 19.58 1.69
N PRO A 81 7.95 19.40 1.25
CA PRO A 81 8.76 18.20 1.52
C PRO A 81 8.95 17.86 3.00
N THR A 82 8.94 18.87 3.87
CA THR A 82 9.11 18.71 5.31
C THR A 82 7.81 18.52 6.09
N LEU A 83 6.64 18.51 5.42
CA LEU A 83 5.35 18.29 6.10
C LEU A 83 5.29 16.89 6.69
N PRO A 84 5.16 16.76 8.04
CA PRO A 84 5.03 15.45 8.66
C PRO A 84 3.69 14.80 8.33
N VAL A 85 3.72 13.54 7.93
CA VAL A 85 2.51 12.79 7.57
C VAL A 85 2.52 11.40 8.19
N LEU A 86 1.47 11.07 8.94
CA LEU A 86 1.20 9.73 9.47
C LEU A 86 0.00 9.13 8.72
N VAL A 87 0.26 8.11 7.93
CA VAL A 87 -0.77 7.37 7.18
C VAL A 87 -1.29 6.21 8.01
N LEU A 88 -2.60 6.08 8.11
CA LEU A 88 -3.30 4.96 8.72
C LEU A 88 -3.85 4.04 7.62
N SER A 89 -3.69 2.75 7.76
CA SER A 89 -4.17 1.77 6.79
C SER A 89 -4.81 0.56 7.45
N GLN A 90 -5.88 0.06 6.90
CA GLN A 90 -6.49 -1.18 7.39
C GLN A 90 -5.68 -2.43 7.00
N TYR A 91 -4.92 -2.37 5.90
CA TYR A 91 -4.16 -3.49 5.35
C TYR A 91 -2.76 -3.06 4.96
N VAL A 92 -1.82 -4.00 5.06
CA VAL A 92 -0.45 -3.76 4.57
C VAL A 92 -0.45 -3.75 3.04
N GLN A 93 -0.13 -2.62 2.46
CA GLN A 93 0.08 -2.48 1.01
C GLN A 93 1.49 -1.96 0.74
N ARG A 94 2.35 -2.85 0.23
CA ARG A 94 3.78 -2.58 0.02
C ARG A 94 4.02 -1.38 -0.90
N ARG A 95 3.23 -1.26 -1.97
CA ARG A 95 3.33 -0.16 -2.93
C ARG A 95 3.12 1.18 -2.23
N TYR A 96 2.10 1.29 -1.39
CA TYR A 96 1.75 2.53 -0.70
C TYR A 96 2.81 2.94 0.34
N ALA A 97 3.31 1.96 1.10
CA ALA A 97 4.37 2.23 2.05
C ALA A 97 5.66 2.71 1.35
N ALA A 98 6.05 2.08 0.22
CA ALA A 98 7.22 2.50 -0.55
C ALA A 98 7.02 3.91 -1.12
N GLU A 99 5.88 4.19 -1.75
CA GLU A 99 5.56 5.50 -2.34
C GLU A 99 5.59 6.63 -1.31
N LEU A 100 5.05 6.36 -0.10
CA LEU A 100 5.09 7.32 1.00
C LEU A 100 6.53 7.55 1.51
N LEU A 101 7.30 6.47 1.71
CA LEU A 101 8.68 6.56 2.20
C LEU A 101 9.62 7.24 1.20
N ASP A 102 9.34 7.14 -0.11
CA ASP A 102 10.08 7.83 -1.17
C ASP A 102 9.62 9.29 -1.36
N SER A 103 8.56 9.74 -0.65
CA SER A 103 8.06 11.11 -0.77
C SER A 103 8.92 12.12 -0.01
N GLY A 104 9.13 13.29 -0.59
CA GLY A 104 9.96 14.35 0.01
C GLY A 104 11.41 13.89 0.19
N ASP A 105 11.95 14.09 1.38
CA ASP A 105 13.30 13.66 1.78
C ASP A 105 13.30 12.35 2.60
N GLY A 106 12.13 11.71 2.73
CA GLY A 106 11.94 10.48 3.50
C GLY A 106 11.84 10.68 5.02
N THR A 107 11.96 11.93 5.51
CA THR A 107 11.80 12.26 6.93
C THR A 107 10.36 12.68 7.25
N GLY A 108 9.95 12.64 8.52
CA GLY A 108 8.61 13.05 8.92
C GLY A 108 7.50 12.17 8.33
N VAL A 109 7.74 10.87 8.20
CA VAL A 109 6.83 9.93 7.52
C VAL A 109 6.45 8.81 8.45
N GLY A 110 5.15 8.53 8.55
CA GLY A 110 4.65 7.37 9.29
C GLY A 110 3.67 6.54 8.49
N TYR A 111 3.76 5.22 8.63
CA TYR A 111 2.79 4.27 8.10
C TYR A 111 2.42 3.27 9.19
N LEU A 112 1.20 3.34 9.70
CA LEU A 112 0.68 2.46 10.74
C LEU A 112 -0.56 1.71 10.26
N LEU A 113 -0.77 0.52 10.83
CA LEU A 113 -2.03 -0.17 10.70
C LEU A 113 -3.07 0.43 11.65
N LYS A 114 -4.33 0.55 11.21
CA LYS A 114 -5.44 1.08 12.04
C LYS A 114 -5.61 0.31 13.35
N ASP A 115 -5.25 -0.97 13.41
CA ASP A 115 -5.26 -1.76 14.64
C ASP A 115 -4.33 -1.19 15.72
N ARG A 116 -3.27 -0.45 15.35
CA ARG A 116 -2.36 0.22 16.30
C ARG A 116 -2.97 1.43 16.98
N VAL A 117 -3.99 2.04 16.39
CA VAL A 117 -4.71 3.17 17.00
C VAL A 117 -5.35 2.76 18.34
N GLY A 118 -5.75 1.48 18.48
CA GLY A 118 -6.25 0.93 19.73
C GLY A 118 -5.19 0.85 20.85
N GLN A 119 -3.92 0.93 20.51
CA GLN A 119 -2.78 1.01 21.43
C GLN A 119 -2.37 2.47 21.56
N VAL A 120 -3.07 3.22 22.40
CA VAL A 120 -3.02 4.68 22.48
C VAL A 120 -1.58 5.21 22.62
N GLU A 121 -0.77 4.58 23.48
CA GLU A 121 0.61 4.98 23.74
C GLU A 121 1.46 4.83 22.47
N GLU A 122 1.32 3.73 21.72
CA GLU A 122 2.06 3.49 20.48
C GLU A 122 1.67 4.51 19.39
N PHE A 123 0.38 4.82 19.28
CA PHE A 123 -0.11 5.80 18.31
C PHE A 123 0.42 7.21 18.60
N VAL A 124 0.35 7.66 19.86
CA VAL A 124 0.82 8.99 20.27
C VAL A 124 2.34 9.10 20.14
N GLU A 125 3.08 8.07 20.52
CA GLU A 125 4.54 8.01 20.32
C GLU A 125 4.91 8.10 18.84
N ALA A 126 4.20 7.38 17.98
CA ALA A 126 4.41 7.42 16.54
C ALA A 126 4.09 8.82 15.96
N LEU A 127 2.99 9.44 16.40
CA LEU A 127 2.60 10.79 15.99
C LEU A 127 3.69 11.80 16.36
N GLY A 128 4.17 11.78 17.61
CA GLY A 128 5.24 12.65 18.07
C GLY A 128 6.54 12.46 17.28
N LYS A 129 6.97 11.21 17.08
CA LYS A 129 8.17 10.90 16.28
C LYS A 129 8.08 11.42 14.85
N VAL A 130 6.93 11.26 14.22
CA VAL A 130 6.70 11.76 12.85
C VAL A 130 6.71 13.28 12.83
N ALA A 131 6.05 13.94 13.78
CA ALA A 131 6.05 15.41 13.90
C ALA A 131 7.46 15.99 14.12
N ASP A 132 8.34 15.24 14.81
CA ASP A 132 9.75 15.61 15.02
C ASP A 132 10.65 15.26 13.81
N GLY A 133 10.07 14.88 12.68
CA GLY A 133 10.82 14.52 11.46
C GLY A 133 11.32 13.08 11.42
N GLY A 134 10.97 12.23 12.40
CA GLY A 134 11.34 10.80 12.40
C GLY A 134 10.51 9.99 11.41
N THR A 135 11.00 8.77 11.12
CA THR A 135 10.27 7.79 10.29
C THR A 135 9.73 6.68 11.17
N VAL A 136 8.43 6.37 11.01
CA VAL A 136 7.75 5.29 11.74
C VAL A 136 7.05 4.37 10.76
N VAL A 137 7.41 3.09 10.77
CA VAL A 137 6.76 2.08 9.92
C VAL A 137 6.32 0.91 10.79
N ASP A 138 5.06 0.52 10.66
CA ASP A 138 4.54 -0.65 11.39
C ASP A 138 5.43 -1.88 11.12
N PRO A 139 5.82 -2.64 12.15
CA PRO A 139 6.67 -3.83 11.99
C PRO A 139 6.11 -4.86 11.00
N GLU A 140 4.79 -4.98 10.87
CA GLU A 140 4.17 -5.87 9.89
C GLU A 140 4.41 -5.37 8.46
N VAL A 141 4.34 -4.05 8.26
CA VAL A 141 4.65 -3.42 6.97
C VAL A 141 6.12 -3.65 6.62
N VAL A 142 7.03 -3.45 7.57
CA VAL A 142 8.46 -3.72 7.40
C VAL A 142 8.69 -5.18 7.02
N ARG A 143 8.09 -6.12 7.75
CA ARG A 143 8.18 -7.55 7.42
C ARG A 143 7.72 -7.86 5.99
N GLN A 144 6.64 -7.22 5.55
CA GLN A 144 6.14 -7.42 4.19
C GLN A 144 7.01 -6.73 3.13
N LEU A 145 7.57 -5.56 3.41
CA LEU A 145 8.53 -4.88 2.53
C LEU A 145 9.80 -5.73 2.35
N LEU A 146 10.32 -6.29 3.45
CA LEU A 146 11.53 -7.12 3.46
C LEU A 146 11.27 -8.54 2.93
N ARG A 147 10.05 -9.04 2.97
CA ARG A 147 9.72 -10.26 2.25
C ARG A 147 9.97 -9.98 0.77
N ARG A 148 11.14 -10.38 0.27
CA ARG A 148 11.35 -10.48 -1.18
C ARG A 148 10.10 -11.15 -1.73
N ARG A 149 9.37 -10.51 -2.63
CA ARG A 149 8.56 -11.28 -3.58
C ARG A 149 9.57 -12.25 -4.18
N ARG A 150 9.51 -13.50 -3.79
CA ARG A 150 9.93 -14.53 -4.75
C ARG A 150 9.00 -14.27 -5.92
N ASP A 151 9.55 -13.67 -6.96
CA ASP A 151 8.82 -13.52 -8.22
C ASP A 151 8.23 -14.91 -8.49
N PRO A 152 6.88 -15.06 -8.56
CA PRO A 152 6.30 -16.37 -8.82
C PRO A 152 6.94 -17.00 -10.06
N LEU A 153 7.44 -16.17 -10.97
CA LEU A 153 8.16 -16.58 -12.16
C LEU A 153 9.56 -17.15 -11.86
N GLU A 154 10.19 -16.84 -10.73
CA GLU A 154 11.45 -17.47 -10.32
C GLU A 154 11.31 -18.98 -10.07
N ARG A 155 10.11 -19.44 -9.77
CA ARG A 155 9.79 -20.86 -9.60
C ARG A 155 9.68 -21.62 -10.93
N LEU A 156 9.58 -20.88 -12.04
CA LEU A 156 9.48 -21.46 -13.38
C LEU A 156 10.86 -21.81 -13.92
N THR A 157 10.96 -22.97 -14.56
CA THR A 157 12.14 -23.31 -15.36
C THR A 157 12.25 -22.37 -16.57
N PRO A 158 13.45 -22.25 -17.19
CA PRO A 158 13.62 -21.46 -18.41
C PRO A 158 12.59 -21.83 -19.49
N ARG A 159 12.32 -23.12 -19.65
CA ARG A 159 11.35 -23.62 -20.65
C ARG A 159 9.92 -23.24 -20.31
N GLU A 160 9.53 -23.27 -19.05
CA GLU A 160 8.20 -22.84 -18.60
C GLU A 160 8.01 -21.32 -18.78
N ARG A 161 9.05 -20.52 -18.56
CA ARG A 161 9.01 -19.07 -18.83
C ARG A 161 8.81 -18.77 -20.32
N GLU A 162 9.53 -19.49 -21.17
CA GLU A 162 9.40 -19.36 -22.63
C GLU A 162 7.97 -19.72 -23.09
N VAL A 163 7.42 -20.81 -22.59
CA VAL A 163 6.03 -21.21 -22.87
C VAL A 163 5.05 -20.15 -22.35
N LEU A 164 5.26 -19.60 -21.15
CA LEU A 164 4.38 -18.58 -20.56
C LEU A 164 4.44 -17.26 -21.35
N ALA A 165 5.61 -16.85 -21.84
CA ALA A 165 5.77 -15.69 -22.71
C ALA A 165 4.93 -15.83 -24.00
N LEU A 166 5.02 -16.98 -24.67
CA LEU A 166 4.24 -17.26 -25.87
C LEU A 166 2.72 -17.34 -25.60
N ILE A 167 2.33 -17.80 -24.40
CA ILE A 167 0.93 -17.72 -23.94
C ILE A 167 0.49 -16.26 -23.77
N ALA A 168 1.33 -15.41 -23.22
CA ALA A 168 1.05 -13.99 -23.03
C ALA A 168 0.90 -13.25 -24.37
N GLU A 169 1.57 -13.71 -25.44
CA GLU A 169 1.36 -13.25 -26.81
C GLU A 169 0.03 -13.76 -27.45
N GLY A 170 -0.75 -14.55 -26.73
CA GLY A 170 -2.02 -15.09 -27.20
C GLY A 170 -1.90 -16.37 -28.03
N ARG A 171 -0.74 -17.04 -28.06
CA ARG A 171 -0.50 -18.25 -28.86
C ARG A 171 -1.30 -19.44 -28.35
N SER A 172 -1.81 -20.27 -29.28
CA SER A 172 -2.40 -21.58 -28.96
C SER A 172 -1.31 -22.62 -28.63
N ASN A 173 -1.67 -23.72 -27.96
CA ASN A 173 -0.72 -24.80 -27.67
C ASN A 173 -0.12 -25.38 -28.94
N SER A 174 -0.90 -25.50 -30.03
CA SER A 174 -0.41 -25.98 -31.31
C SER A 174 0.59 -25.03 -31.98
N ALA A 175 0.39 -23.71 -31.85
CA ALA A 175 1.33 -22.70 -32.32
C ALA A 175 2.63 -22.73 -31.52
N ILE A 176 2.55 -22.81 -30.20
CA ILE A 176 3.70 -22.94 -29.29
C ILE A 176 4.48 -24.24 -29.58
N ALA A 177 3.78 -25.37 -29.79
CA ALA A 177 4.40 -26.64 -30.10
C ALA A 177 5.24 -26.57 -31.39
N ARG A 178 4.72 -25.91 -32.44
CA ARG A 178 5.44 -25.70 -33.69
C ARG A 178 6.66 -24.80 -33.51
N GLU A 179 6.50 -23.69 -32.79
CA GLU A 179 7.58 -22.73 -32.59
C GLU A 179 8.72 -23.30 -31.74
N LEU A 180 8.39 -24.05 -30.71
CA LEU A 180 9.36 -24.65 -29.79
C LEU A 180 9.84 -26.03 -30.23
N VAL A 181 9.37 -26.53 -31.38
CA VAL A 181 9.71 -27.86 -31.96
C VAL A 181 9.46 -28.98 -30.95
N VAL A 182 8.29 -28.99 -30.35
CA VAL A 182 7.85 -30.05 -29.38
C VAL A 182 6.44 -30.53 -29.69
N SER A 183 5.97 -31.59 -29.02
CA SER A 183 4.58 -32.03 -29.15
C SER A 183 3.62 -31.11 -28.35
N GLU A 184 2.36 -31.02 -28.79
CA GLU A 184 1.31 -30.32 -28.02
C GLU A 184 1.12 -30.89 -26.61
N ALA A 185 1.31 -32.20 -26.45
CA ALA A 185 1.26 -32.86 -25.15
C ALA A 185 2.39 -32.38 -24.22
N ALA A 186 3.59 -32.09 -24.76
CA ALA A 186 4.68 -31.49 -23.98
C ALA A 186 4.37 -30.06 -23.57
N VAL A 187 3.79 -29.27 -24.46
CA VAL A 187 3.30 -27.91 -24.11
C VAL A 187 2.24 -27.99 -23.00
N GLY A 188 1.29 -28.92 -23.09
CA GLY A 188 0.28 -29.16 -22.07
C GLY A 188 0.88 -29.47 -20.69
N LYS A 189 1.94 -30.28 -20.65
CA LYS A 189 2.68 -30.57 -19.40
C LYS A 189 3.35 -29.31 -18.82
N HIS A 190 3.99 -28.49 -19.67
CA HIS A 190 4.57 -27.21 -19.23
C HIS A 190 3.50 -26.26 -18.69
N VAL A 191 2.35 -26.13 -19.37
CA VAL A 191 1.22 -25.30 -18.89
C VAL A 191 0.75 -25.78 -17.52
N SER A 192 0.56 -27.10 -17.34
CA SER A 192 0.16 -27.64 -16.03
C SER A 192 1.20 -27.36 -14.95
N GLY A 193 2.49 -27.51 -15.25
CA GLY A 193 3.59 -27.16 -14.35
C GLY A 193 3.60 -25.68 -13.96
N ILE A 194 3.41 -24.79 -14.94
CA ILE A 194 3.29 -23.34 -14.73
C ILE A 194 2.15 -23.02 -13.76
N LEU A 195 0.93 -23.57 -14.03
CA LEU A 195 -0.24 -23.33 -13.20
C LEU A 195 -0.05 -23.80 -11.76
N THR A 196 0.61 -24.95 -11.56
CA THR A 196 0.94 -25.47 -10.24
C THR A 196 1.96 -24.57 -9.53
N LYS A 197 3.04 -24.17 -10.21
CA LYS A 197 4.10 -23.34 -9.62
C LYS A 197 3.67 -21.89 -9.32
N LEU A 198 2.67 -21.41 -10.05
CA LEU A 198 2.04 -20.10 -9.81
C LEU A 198 0.90 -20.17 -8.75
N ASP A 199 0.71 -21.33 -8.11
CA ASP A 199 -0.35 -21.57 -7.11
C ASP A 199 -1.77 -21.25 -7.65
N LEU A 200 -2.06 -21.66 -8.90
CA LEU A 200 -3.34 -21.46 -9.58
C LEU A 200 -4.12 -22.79 -9.64
N PRO A 201 -4.82 -23.20 -8.56
CA PRO A 201 -5.57 -24.45 -8.53
C PRO A 201 -6.77 -24.41 -9.48
N PRO A 202 -7.33 -25.59 -9.86
CA PRO A 202 -8.58 -25.65 -10.58
C PRO A 202 -9.71 -24.92 -9.84
N ALA A 203 -10.41 -24.01 -10.53
CA ALA A 203 -11.55 -23.29 -9.99
C ALA A 203 -12.58 -23.08 -11.10
N ASP A 204 -13.86 -23.29 -10.80
CA ASP A 204 -14.95 -23.21 -11.78
C ASP A 204 -15.22 -21.77 -12.26
N ALA A 205 -14.86 -20.76 -11.46
CA ALA A 205 -15.17 -19.34 -11.73
C ALA A 205 -14.04 -18.57 -12.43
N THR A 206 -12.86 -19.18 -12.69
CA THR A 206 -11.70 -18.41 -13.20
C THR A 206 -10.93 -19.14 -14.29
N HIS A 207 -10.54 -18.41 -15.33
CA HIS A 207 -9.65 -18.93 -16.38
C HIS A 207 -8.19 -18.85 -15.93
N ARG A 208 -7.65 -19.94 -15.38
CA ARG A 208 -6.28 -20.05 -14.86
C ARG A 208 -5.21 -19.60 -15.84
N ARG A 209 -5.39 -19.87 -17.14
CA ARG A 209 -4.47 -19.40 -18.18
C ARG A 209 -4.38 -17.88 -18.24
N VAL A 210 -5.52 -17.18 -18.08
CA VAL A 210 -5.56 -15.72 -18.01
C VAL A 210 -4.86 -15.22 -16.74
N LEU A 211 -5.09 -15.88 -15.60
CA LEU A 211 -4.41 -15.50 -14.35
C LEU A 211 -2.88 -15.70 -14.45
N ALA A 212 -2.41 -16.74 -15.13
CA ALA A 212 -0.98 -16.94 -15.38
C ALA A 212 -0.38 -15.83 -16.26
N VAL A 213 -1.09 -15.39 -17.29
CA VAL A 213 -0.70 -14.24 -18.13
C VAL A 213 -0.65 -12.95 -17.31
N LEU A 214 -1.67 -12.70 -16.49
CA LEU A 214 -1.68 -11.51 -15.61
C LEU A 214 -0.52 -11.54 -14.60
N ALA A 215 -0.15 -12.71 -14.07
CA ALA A 215 1.02 -12.85 -13.21
C ALA A 215 2.32 -12.53 -13.98
N TYR A 216 2.42 -12.97 -15.23
CA TYR A 216 3.58 -12.69 -16.11
C TYR A 216 3.73 -11.20 -16.45
N LEU A 217 2.61 -10.51 -16.73
CA LEU A 217 2.62 -9.08 -17.11
C LEU A 217 2.83 -8.13 -15.92
N ARG A 218 2.70 -8.64 -14.67
CA ARG A 218 2.88 -7.86 -13.43
C ARG A 218 4.24 -8.09 -12.76
N ALA A 219 5.04 -9.00 -13.27
CA ALA A 219 6.38 -9.31 -12.79
C ALA A 219 7.42 -8.46 -13.50
#